data_a51f263e307e09d741379ea44bb0978c
#
_entry.id   a51f263e307e09d741379ea44bb0978c
#
_cell.length_a   1.000
_cell.length_b   1.000
_cell.length_c   1.000
_cell.angle_alpha   90.00
_cell.angle_beta   90.00
_cell.angle_gamma   90.00
#
_symmetry.space_group_name_H-M   'P 1'
#
loop_
_entity.id
_entity.type
_entity.pdbx_description
1 polymer ?
#
loop_
_entity_poly.entity_id
_entity_poly.type
_entity_poly.pdbx_seq_one_letter_code
_entity_poly.pdbx_strand_id
1 'polypeptide(L)'
;MDLNRRNVLQASLLLPALAVSAGRQARAQGLTGPAYEVTPWSGPLSSLGLLDTTGKTWQWPDLQGRAVMLNFWASWCEPCRAEMPTLQQVADLYGADKLLVLAINFKEPAARALQFAKTTGLKLPVLLDTTGRAAGQWGVKVFPTTLMLDNRGQARHRIKGEVDWTSNAPGKLIEGLFQA
;
A
#
# COMPACT_ATOMS: atom_id res chain seq x y z
N MET A 1 -83.41 46.05 36.89
CA MET A 1 -83.91 45.06 35.91
C MET A 1 -82.73 44.72 34.98
N ASP A 2 -82.42 43.41 34.98
CA ASP A 2 -81.70 42.61 33.99
C ASP A 2 -80.25 42.93 33.71
N LEU A 3 -79.36 42.18 34.32
CA LEU A 3 -78.82 40.86 33.97
C LEU A 3 -78.18 40.81 32.55
N ASN A 4 -76.92 40.75 32.38
CA ASN A 4 -76.37 39.61 31.78
C ASN A 4 -74.86 39.45 32.02
N ARG A 5 -74.49 38.42 32.75
CA ARG A 5 -73.13 37.97 32.97
C ARG A 5 -72.74 37.15 31.75
N ARG A 6 -71.74 37.57 30.96
CA ARG A 6 -71.13 36.75 30.01
C ARG A 6 -69.77 36.25 30.50
N ASN A 7 -69.75 35.00 30.85
CA ASN A 7 -68.53 34.25 31.18
C ASN A 7 -67.72 34.09 29.89
N VAL A 8 -66.56 34.67 29.87
CA VAL A 8 -65.58 34.43 28.88
C VAL A 8 -64.63 33.31 29.33
N LEU A 9 -64.83 32.12 28.84
CA LEU A 9 -63.93 30.98 29.05
C LEU A 9 -62.62 31.27 28.33
N GLN A 10 -61.58 31.50 29.09
CA GLN A 10 -60.22 31.53 28.57
C GLN A 10 -59.77 30.09 28.28
N ALA A 11 -59.77 29.70 27.05
CA ALA A 11 -59.17 28.47 26.61
C ALA A 11 -57.63 28.62 26.53
N SER A 12 -56.94 28.08 27.52
CA SER A 12 -55.46 27.97 27.53
C SER A 12 -55.05 26.93 26.50
N LEU A 13 -54.52 27.37 25.38
CA LEU A 13 -53.86 26.52 24.39
C LEU A 13 -52.45 26.13 24.92
N LEU A 14 -52.34 24.93 25.46
CA LEU A 14 -51.07 24.27 25.76
C LEU A 14 -50.45 23.80 24.41
N LEU A 15 -49.44 24.51 23.94
CA LEU A 15 -48.58 24.06 22.84
C LEU A 15 -47.64 22.98 23.35
N PRO A 16 -47.56 21.80 22.73
CA PRO A 16 -46.57 20.83 23.09
C PRO A 16 -45.19 21.31 22.57
N ALA A 17 -44.24 21.47 23.48
CA ALA A 17 -42.84 21.69 23.15
C ALA A 17 -42.27 20.45 22.43
N LEU A 18 -42.09 20.53 21.12
CA LEU A 18 -41.33 19.55 20.36
C LEU A 18 -39.88 19.62 20.79
N ALA A 19 -39.48 18.71 21.67
CA ALA A 19 -38.08 18.47 22.01
C ALA A 19 -37.40 17.91 20.75
N VAL A 20 -36.73 18.79 20.01
CA VAL A 20 -35.79 18.39 18.96
C VAL A 20 -34.62 17.71 19.66
N SER A 21 -34.68 16.40 19.73
CA SER A 21 -33.54 15.58 20.12
C SER A 21 -32.46 15.77 19.03
N ALA A 22 -31.48 16.65 19.29
CA ALA A 22 -30.25 16.74 18.53
C ALA A 22 -29.54 15.39 18.66
N GLY A 23 -29.85 14.48 17.71
CA GLY A 23 -29.12 13.25 17.56
C GLY A 23 -27.65 13.59 17.37
N ARG A 24 -26.84 13.39 18.39
CA ARG A 24 -25.38 13.32 18.28
C ARG A 24 -25.09 12.20 17.29
N GLN A 25 -24.94 12.55 16.03
CA GLN A 25 -24.28 11.67 15.08
C GLN A 25 -22.86 11.47 15.60
N ALA A 26 -22.66 10.37 16.32
CA ALA A 26 -21.34 9.86 16.62
C ALA A 26 -20.68 9.60 15.28
N ARG A 27 -19.87 10.56 14.85
CA ARG A 27 -18.98 10.40 13.70
C ARG A 27 -18.04 9.28 14.11
N ALA A 28 -18.30 8.07 13.63
CA ALA A 28 -17.37 6.97 13.71
C ALA A 28 -16.11 7.41 12.94
N GLN A 29 -15.17 8.03 13.66
CA GLN A 29 -13.81 8.18 13.19
C GLN A 29 -13.27 6.76 13.18
N GLY A 30 -13.37 6.13 12.01
CA GLY A 30 -12.70 4.87 11.78
C GLY A 30 -11.22 5.07 12.11
N LEU A 31 -10.72 4.28 13.04
CA LEU A 31 -9.30 4.11 13.30
C LEU A 31 -8.72 3.39 12.08
N THR A 32 -8.64 4.09 10.95
CA THR A 32 -7.91 3.63 9.77
C THR A 32 -6.44 3.92 10.05
N GLY A 33 -5.78 2.98 10.74
CA GLY A 33 -4.34 2.88 10.69
C GLY A 33 -3.88 2.71 9.23
N PRO A 34 -2.60 2.89 8.93
CA PRO A 34 -2.11 2.68 7.58
C PRO A 34 -2.47 1.26 7.11
N ALA A 35 -2.83 1.11 5.83
CA ALA A 35 -3.17 -0.17 5.22
C ALA A 35 -1.97 -1.14 5.16
N TYR A 36 -0.84 -0.78 5.76
CA TYR A 36 0.41 -1.53 5.74
C TYR A 36 1.10 -1.54 7.12
N GLU A 37 1.91 -2.57 7.33
CA GLU A 37 2.78 -2.77 8.49
C GLU A 37 4.25 -2.61 8.07
N VAL A 38 5.02 -1.83 8.82
CA VAL A 38 6.48 -1.68 8.65
C VAL A 38 7.20 -2.39 9.78
N THR A 39 8.08 -3.33 9.45
CA THR A 39 8.91 -4.02 10.43
C THR A 39 10.38 -3.94 10.02
N PRO A 40 11.33 -3.86 10.99
CA PRO A 40 12.74 -4.10 10.69
C PRO A 40 12.91 -5.46 10.04
N TRP A 41 13.80 -5.54 9.05
CA TRP A 41 14.12 -6.79 8.40
C TRP A 41 15.63 -6.98 8.36
N SER A 42 16.10 -8.05 8.97
CA SER A 42 17.50 -8.45 9.02
C SER A 42 17.70 -9.89 8.50
N GLY A 43 16.72 -10.39 7.75
CA GLY A 43 16.75 -11.77 7.26
C GLY A 43 17.93 -12.04 6.32
N PRO A 44 18.31 -13.31 6.15
CA PRO A 44 19.37 -13.67 5.24
C PRO A 44 18.98 -13.21 3.83
N LEU A 45 19.88 -12.47 3.22
CA LEU A 45 19.82 -12.16 1.81
C LEU A 45 20.28 -13.40 1.06
N SER A 46 19.36 -14.33 0.83
CA SER A 46 19.63 -15.48 -0.02
C SER A 46 19.80 -15.01 -1.47
N SER A 47 20.61 -15.72 -2.22
CA SER A 47 20.94 -15.40 -3.60
C SER A 47 19.68 -15.10 -4.44
N LEU A 48 19.58 -13.90 -4.98
CA LEU A 48 18.67 -13.59 -6.07
C LEU A 48 19.18 -14.32 -7.32
N GLY A 49 18.31 -14.97 -8.03
CA GLY A 49 18.59 -15.66 -9.29
C GLY A 49 17.28 -15.86 -10.03
N LEU A 50 16.65 -14.73 -10.46
CA LEU A 50 15.36 -14.74 -11.12
C LEU A 50 15.48 -14.16 -12.53
N LEU A 51 14.82 -14.82 -13.49
CA LEU A 51 14.60 -14.27 -14.82
C LEU A 51 13.52 -13.18 -14.75
N ASP A 52 13.70 -12.12 -15.51
CA ASP A 52 12.61 -11.18 -15.77
C ASP A 52 11.86 -11.52 -17.06
N THR A 53 10.82 -10.76 -17.36
CA THR A 53 9.98 -10.93 -18.54
C THR A 53 10.69 -10.61 -19.86
N THR A 54 11.91 -10.06 -19.83
CA THR A 54 12.76 -9.81 -21.02
C THR A 54 13.78 -10.91 -21.25
N GLY A 55 13.93 -11.85 -20.30
CA GLY A 55 14.91 -12.92 -20.32
C GLY A 55 16.24 -12.58 -19.63
N LYS A 56 16.36 -11.40 -19.02
CA LYS A 56 17.53 -11.06 -18.20
C LYS A 56 17.46 -11.81 -16.86
N THR A 57 18.56 -12.45 -16.47
CA THR A 57 18.71 -12.99 -15.11
C THR A 57 19.23 -11.91 -14.17
N TRP A 58 18.47 -11.62 -13.12
CA TRP A 58 18.87 -10.72 -12.05
C TRP A 58 19.57 -11.49 -10.95
N GLN A 59 20.77 -11.03 -10.56
CA GLN A 59 21.59 -11.63 -9.53
C GLN A 59 21.92 -10.59 -8.45
N TRP A 60 22.42 -11.07 -7.30
CA TRP A 60 22.77 -10.19 -6.19
C TRP A 60 23.75 -9.04 -6.54
N PRO A 61 24.82 -9.27 -7.35
CA PRO A 61 25.71 -8.18 -7.77
C PRO A 61 25.00 -7.05 -8.53
N ASP A 62 23.89 -7.36 -9.24
CA ASP A 62 23.13 -6.36 -9.99
C ASP A 62 22.41 -5.34 -9.09
N LEU A 63 22.30 -5.65 -7.81
CA LEU A 63 21.60 -4.82 -6.83
C LEU A 63 22.53 -3.86 -6.06
N GLN A 64 23.83 -4.05 -6.15
CA GLN A 64 24.81 -3.34 -5.34
C GLN A 64 24.96 -1.86 -5.75
N GLY A 65 25.37 -1.02 -4.79
CA GLY A 65 25.70 0.40 -5.02
C GLY A 65 24.49 1.34 -5.09
N ARG A 66 23.28 0.83 -4.88
CA ARG A 66 22.03 1.60 -4.89
C ARG A 66 21.03 1.03 -3.91
N ALA A 67 20.06 1.85 -3.50
CA ALA A 67 18.93 1.35 -2.74
C ALA A 67 18.04 0.45 -3.60
N VAL A 68 17.43 -0.57 -2.98
CA VAL A 68 16.62 -1.55 -3.71
C VAL A 68 15.28 -1.78 -3.01
N MET A 69 14.22 -1.81 -3.78
CA MET A 69 12.90 -2.27 -3.36
C MET A 69 12.53 -3.54 -4.13
N LEU A 70 12.30 -4.63 -3.39
CA LEU A 70 11.86 -5.91 -3.93
C LEU A 70 10.38 -6.07 -3.57
N ASN A 71 9.50 -5.77 -4.52
CA ASN A 71 8.06 -5.83 -4.31
C ASN A 71 7.52 -7.17 -4.80
N PHE A 72 6.97 -7.96 -3.88
CA PHE A 72 6.32 -9.24 -4.17
C PHE A 72 4.84 -9.05 -4.42
N TRP A 73 4.38 -9.47 -5.59
CA TRP A 73 3.03 -9.23 -6.07
C TRP A 73 2.47 -10.37 -6.93
N ALA A 74 1.18 -10.30 -7.23
CA ALA A 74 0.53 -11.17 -8.21
C ALA A 74 -0.59 -10.41 -8.94
N SER A 75 -0.93 -10.82 -10.16
CA SER A 75 -1.97 -10.14 -10.96
C SER A 75 -3.38 -10.30 -10.40
N TRP A 76 -3.62 -11.34 -9.60
CA TRP A 76 -4.90 -11.60 -8.91
C TRP A 76 -5.02 -10.85 -7.57
N CYS A 77 -3.95 -10.22 -7.09
CA CYS A 77 -3.91 -9.51 -5.82
C CYS A 77 -4.33 -8.04 -6.03
N GLU A 78 -5.56 -7.70 -5.63
CA GLU A 78 -6.11 -6.35 -5.84
C GLU A 78 -5.28 -5.24 -5.17
N PRO A 79 -4.89 -5.34 -3.87
CA PRO A 79 -4.05 -4.30 -3.26
C PRO A 79 -2.67 -4.19 -3.92
N CYS A 80 -2.12 -5.29 -4.47
CA CYS A 80 -0.87 -5.21 -5.23
C CYS A 80 -1.04 -4.37 -6.51
N ARG A 81 -2.16 -4.55 -7.20
CA ARG A 81 -2.48 -3.78 -8.41
C ARG A 81 -2.67 -2.30 -8.12
N ALA A 82 -3.30 -1.98 -6.98
CA ALA A 82 -3.55 -0.61 -6.55
C ALA A 82 -2.26 0.17 -6.27
N GLU A 83 -1.21 -0.48 -5.69
CA GLU A 83 0.05 0.21 -5.38
C GLU A 83 1.03 0.35 -6.56
N MET A 84 0.87 -0.43 -7.65
CA MET A 84 1.82 -0.42 -8.78
C MET A 84 2.06 0.96 -9.40
N PRO A 85 1.05 1.82 -9.60
CA PRO A 85 1.28 3.15 -10.15
C PRO A 85 2.21 4.00 -9.28
N THR A 86 2.08 3.93 -7.95
CA THR A 86 2.92 4.71 -7.03
C THR A 86 4.33 4.14 -6.91
N LEU A 87 4.49 2.82 -7.02
CA LEU A 87 5.81 2.18 -7.18
C LEU A 87 6.52 2.64 -8.46
N GLN A 88 5.80 2.70 -9.59
CA GLN A 88 6.36 3.21 -10.84
C GLN A 88 6.77 4.68 -10.70
N GLN A 89 5.94 5.52 -10.05
CA GLN A 89 6.23 6.94 -9.86
C GLN A 89 7.51 7.16 -9.05
N VAL A 90 7.71 6.43 -7.95
CA VAL A 90 8.95 6.60 -7.15
C VAL A 90 10.17 6.05 -7.88
N ALA A 91 10.04 4.98 -8.67
CA ALA A 91 11.11 4.49 -9.53
C ALA A 91 11.52 5.52 -10.59
N ASP A 92 10.54 6.17 -11.23
CA ASP A 92 10.77 7.22 -12.22
C ASP A 92 11.37 8.48 -11.57
N LEU A 93 10.93 8.84 -10.35
CA LEU A 93 11.40 10.00 -9.61
C LEU A 93 12.88 9.91 -9.23
N TYR A 94 13.29 8.77 -8.68
CA TYR A 94 14.67 8.60 -8.19
C TYR A 94 15.64 8.08 -9.26
N GLY A 95 15.12 7.39 -10.28
CA GLY A 95 15.92 6.72 -11.30
C GLY A 95 16.61 5.45 -10.80
N ALA A 96 16.84 4.49 -11.71
CA ALA A 96 17.34 3.15 -11.37
C ALA A 96 18.77 3.15 -10.80
N ASP A 97 19.55 4.19 -11.00
CA ASP A 97 20.90 4.32 -10.44
C ASP A 97 20.87 4.63 -8.93
N LYS A 98 19.82 5.30 -8.46
CA LYS A 98 19.64 5.66 -7.05
C LYS A 98 18.70 4.71 -6.33
N LEU A 99 17.55 4.37 -6.95
CA LEU A 99 16.54 3.46 -6.42
C LEU A 99 16.15 2.43 -7.48
N LEU A 100 16.54 1.18 -7.30
CA LEU A 100 16.13 0.08 -8.14
C LEU A 100 14.85 -0.55 -7.56
N VAL A 101 13.75 -0.50 -8.30
CA VAL A 101 12.50 -1.16 -7.93
C VAL A 101 12.31 -2.39 -8.81
N LEU A 102 12.23 -3.57 -8.21
CA LEU A 102 12.01 -4.86 -8.87
C LEU A 102 10.65 -5.43 -8.45
N ALA A 103 9.77 -5.66 -9.42
CA ALA A 103 8.46 -6.26 -9.21
C ALA A 103 8.56 -7.79 -9.36
N ILE A 104 8.54 -8.54 -8.23
CA ILE A 104 8.69 -10.00 -8.22
C ILE A 104 7.31 -10.65 -8.28
N ASN A 105 6.97 -11.22 -9.42
CA ASN A 105 5.70 -11.88 -9.65
C ASN A 105 5.68 -13.28 -9.06
N PHE A 106 4.67 -13.57 -8.22
CA PHE A 106 4.58 -14.80 -7.44
C PHE A 106 3.70 -15.85 -8.11
N LYS A 107 4.29 -17.00 -8.42
CA LYS A 107 3.62 -18.23 -8.86
C LYS A 107 2.64 -18.07 -10.02
N GLU A 108 2.96 -17.20 -10.97
CA GLU A 108 2.17 -17.06 -12.19
C GLU A 108 3.03 -17.41 -13.43
N PRO A 109 2.40 -17.86 -14.51
CA PRO A 109 3.08 -18.03 -15.79
C PRO A 109 3.62 -16.68 -16.30
N ALA A 110 4.79 -16.68 -16.91
CA ALA A 110 5.41 -15.47 -17.46
C ALA A 110 4.47 -14.68 -18.39
N ALA A 111 3.66 -15.38 -19.20
CA ALA A 111 2.67 -14.75 -20.07
C ALA A 111 1.66 -13.89 -19.31
N ARG A 112 1.22 -14.31 -18.09
CA ARG A 112 0.27 -13.54 -17.29
C ARG A 112 0.93 -12.28 -16.71
N ALA A 113 2.12 -12.40 -16.15
CA ALA A 113 2.88 -11.26 -15.63
C ALA A 113 3.18 -10.24 -16.74
N LEU A 114 3.59 -10.70 -17.91
CA LEU A 114 3.83 -9.87 -19.10
C LEU A 114 2.55 -9.18 -19.60
N GLN A 115 1.44 -9.92 -19.65
CA GLN A 115 0.14 -9.36 -20.03
C GLN A 115 -0.28 -8.22 -19.07
N PHE A 116 -0.13 -8.44 -17.77
CA PHE A 116 -0.40 -7.40 -16.78
C PHE A 116 0.46 -6.15 -17.01
N ALA A 117 1.78 -6.32 -17.13
CA ALA A 117 2.70 -5.21 -17.38
C ALA A 117 2.33 -4.40 -18.63
N LYS A 118 1.98 -5.09 -19.73
CA LYS A 118 1.54 -4.43 -20.97
C LYS A 118 0.24 -3.66 -20.83
N THR A 119 -0.76 -4.25 -20.16
CA THR A 119 -2.09 -3.62 -20.04
C THR A 119 -2.10 -2.43 -19.07
N THR A 120 -1.22 -2.44 -18.07
CA THR A 120 -1.11 -1.35 -17.08
C THR A 120 -0.04 -0.32 -17.43
N GLY A 121 0.77 -0.57 -18.46
CA GLY A 121 1.90 0.31 -18.81
C GLY A 121 3.05 0.28 -17.79
N LEU A 122 3.15 -0.80 -16.99
CA LEU A 122 4.22 -0.96 -16.00
C LEU A 122 5.57 -1.10 -16.68
N LYS A 123 6.52 -0.24 -16.31
CA LYS A 123 7.89 -0.20 -16.87
C LYS A 123 8.93 -0.79 -15.91
N LEU A 124 8.54 -1.13 -14.67
CA LEU A 124 9.44 -1.79 -13.72
C LEU A 124 9.90 -3.14 -14.26
N PRO A 125 11.14 -3.57 -13.98
CA PRO A 125 11.56 -4.95 -14.25
C PRO A 125 10.65 -5.93 -13.50
N VAL A 126 10.01 -6.84 -14.22
CA VAL A 126 9.12 -7.87 -13.68
C VAL A 126 9.85 -9.19 -13.61
N LEU A 127 10.27 -9.59 -12.41
CA LEU A 127 10.96 -10.85 -12.15
C LEU A 127 9.95 -11.97 -11.90
N LEU A 128 10.30 -13.19 -12.29
CA LEU A 128 9.40 -14.34 -12.29
C LEU A 128 9.80 -15.34 -11.19
N ASP A 129 9.08 -15.33 -10.07
CA ASP A 129 9.17 -16.38 -9.03
C ASP A 129 8.10 -17.46 -9.27
N THR A 130 8.20 -18.17 -10.38
CA THR A 130 7.19 -19.13 -10.85
C THR A 130 6.95 -20.28 -9.87
N THR A 131 7.95 -20.62 -9.06
CA THR A 131 7.86 -21.69 -8.05
C THR A 131 7.49 -21.18 -6.66
N GLY A 132 7.60 -19.88 -6.40
CA GLY A 132 7.45 -19.28 -5.08
C GLY A 132 8.67 -19.51 -4.17
N ARG A 133 9.81 -19.92 -4.75
CA ARG A 133 11.03 -20.20 -3.99
C ARG A 133 11.63 -18.94 -3.39
N ALA A 134 11.71 -17.85 -4.15
CA ALA A 134 12.25 -16.59 -3.66
C ALA A 134 11.37 -16.02 -2.53
N ALA A 135 10.05 -16.01 -2.71
CA ALA A 135 9.12 -15.62 -1.66
C ALA A 135 9.32 -16.46 -0.39
N GLY A 136 9.42 -17.79 -0.52
CA GLY A 136 9.65 -18.71 0.59
C GLY A 136 10.96 -18.47 1.32
N GLN A 137 12.06 -18.30 0.59
CA GLN A 137 13.40 -18.03 1.15
C GLN A 137 13.46 -16.73 1.95
N TRP A 138 12.72 -15.71 1.52
CA TRP A 138 12.70 -14.40 2.18
C TRP A 138 11.52 -14.23 3.15
N GLY A 139 10.79 -15.33 3.41
CA GLY A 139 9.69 -15.35 4.39
C GLY A 139 8.51 -14.48 3.99
N VAL A 140 8.28 -14.28 2.69
CA VAL A 140 7.12 -13.56 2.16
C VAL A 140 5.93 -14.52 2.12
N LYS A 141 4.88 -14.20 2.91
CA LYS A 141 3.68 -15.05 3.05
C LYS A 141 2.38 -14.32 2.72
N VAL A 142 2.42 -12.98 2.63
CA VAL A 142 1.29 -12.12 2.30
C VAL A 142 1.66 -11.19 1.17
N PHE A 143 0.67 -10.71 0.43
CA PHE A 143 0.86 -9.82 -0.72
C PHE A 143 -0.05 -8.59 -0.61
N PRO A 144 0.48 -7.41 -0.98
CA PRO A 144 1.87 -7.17 -1.35
C PRO A 144 2.81 -7.21 -0.15
N THR A 145 4.07 -7.54 -0.40
CA THR A 145 5.16 -7.36 0.55
C THR A 145 6.34 -6.73 -0.18
N THR A 146 6.87 -5.64 0.37
CA THR A 146 8.09 -4.99 -0.14
C THR A 146 9.23 -5.16 0.84
N LEU A 147 10.37 -5.66 0.36
CA LEU A 147 11.62 -5.72 1.10
C LEU A 147 12.51 -4.58 0.63
N MET A 148 13.09 -3.84 1.56
CA MET A 148 13.90 -2.66 1.27
C MET A 148 15.35 -2.89 1.71
N LEU A 149 16.27 -2.57 0.81
CA LEU A 149 17.71 -2.65 1.04
C LEU A 149 18.32 -1.27 0.83
N ASP A 150 19.31 -0.96 1.64
CA ASP A 150 20.09 0.28 1.46
C ASP A 150 21.13 0.16 0.32
N ASN A 151 21.84 1.25 0.06
CA ASN A 151 22.86 1.34 -0.98
C ASN A 151 24.10 0.45 -0.73
N ARG A 152 24.25 -0.10 0.48
CA ARG A 152 25.27 -1.12 0.84
C ARG A 152 24.74 -2.55 0.69
N GLY A 153 23.49 -2.71 0.23
CA GLY A 153 22.84 -4.01 0.11
C GLY A 153 22.39 -4.62 1.43
N GLN A 154 22.29 -3.83 2.52
CA GLN A 154 21.81 -4.32 3.81
C GLN A 154 20.29 -4.25 3.86
N ALA A 155 19.69 -5.32 4.37
CA ALA A 155 18.26 -5.36 4.63
C ALA A 155 17.86 -4.35 5.71
N ARG A 156 16.83 -3.56 5.47
CA ARG A 156 16.36 -2.49 6.37
C ARG A 156 14.93 -2.70 6.82
N HIS A 157 14.02 -2.80 5.87
CA HIS A 157 12.59 -2.86 6.17
C HIS A 157 11.87 -3.95 5.40
N ARG A 158 10.85 -4.52 6.04
CA ARG A 158 9.80 -5.31 5.41
C ARG A 158 8.49 -4.57 5.59
N ILE A 159 7.82 -4.28 4.50
CA ILE A 159 6.52 -3.64 4.48
C ILE A 159 5.51 -4.63 3.94
N LYS A 160 4.43 -4.88 4.71
CA LYS A 160 3.34 -5.78 4.33
C LYS A 160 2.07 -4.97 4.17
N GLY A 161 1.34 -5.17 3.10
CA GLY A 161 0.09 -4.46 2.77
C GLY A 161 0.28 -3.39 1.71
N GLU A 162 -0.85 -2.82 1.28
CA GLU A 162 -0.91 -1.80 0.23
C GLU A 162 -0.32 -0.48 0.69
N VAL A 163 0.54 0.11 -0.13
CA VAL A 163 1.25 1.35 0.18
C VAL A 163 1.04 2.37 -0.95
N ASP A 164 0.67 3.58 -0.59
CA ASP A 164 0.90 4.74 -1.45
C ASP A 164 2.34 5.21 -1.27
N TRP A 165 3.23 4.79 -2.18
CA TRP A 165 4.66 5.06 -2.14
C TRP A 165 5.01 6.55 -2.35
N THR A 166 4.07 7.35 -2.84
CA THR A 166 4.24 8.79 -3.02
C THR A 166 3.90 9.59 -1.77
N SER A 167 3.29 8.95 -0.77
CA SER A 167 2.94 9.59 0.48
C SER A 167 4.14 9.84 1.40
N ASN A 168 4.01 10.76 2.35
CA ASN A 168 5.14 11.27 3.15
C ASN A 168 5.86 10.17 3.96
N ALA A 169 5.13 9.28 4.64
CA ALA A 169 5.76 8.29 5.53
C ALA A 169 6.57 7.22 4.76
N PRO A 170 6.06 6.57 3.69
CA PRO A 170 6.85 5.71 2.81
C PRO A 170 8.00 6.44 2.12
N GLY A 171 7.81 7.69 1.69
CA GLY A 171 8.87 8.52 1.10
C GLY A 171 10.07 8.66 2.03
N LYS A 172 9.86 8.92 3.32
CA LYS A 172 10.93 8.97 4.32
C LYS A 172 11.66 7.63 4.50
N LEU A 173 10.95 6.49 4.39
CA LEU A 173 11.61 5.19 4.43
C LEU A 173 12.54 5.01 3.23
N ILE A 174 12.10 5.42 2.03
CA ILE A 174 12.94 5.38 0.82
C ILE A 174 14.17 6.27 0.98
N GLU A 175 13.99 7.52 1.44
CA GLU A 175 15.10 8.46 1.65
C GLU A 175 16.12 7.95 2.66
N GLY A 176 15.67 7.25 3.70
CA GLY A 176 16.54 6.62 4.68
C GLY A 176 17.48 5.55 4.11
N LEU A 177 17.14 4.93 2.97
CA LEU A 177 17.99 3.94 2.32
C LEU A 177 19.22 4.54 1.65
N PHE A 178 19.20 5.83 1.32
CA PHE A 178 20.30 6.52 0.65
C PHE A 178 21.38 6.99 1.60
N GLN A 179 21.09 7.08 2.89
CA GLN A 179 21.96 7.66 3.93
C GLN A 179 22.74 6.61 4.72
N ALA A 180 22.60 5.34 4.37
CA ALA A 180 23.18 4.22 5.12
C ALA A 180 24.64 3.95 4.73
#